data_7bec73261f05a3c13a50d467df6fe4af
#
_entry.id   7bec73261f05a3c13a50d467df6fe4af
#
_cell.length_a   1.000
_cell.length_b   1.000
_cell.length_c   1.000
_cell.angle_alpha   90.00
_cell.angle_beta   90.00
_cell.angle_gamma   90.00
#
_symmetry.space_group_name_H-M   'P 1'
#
loop_
_entity.id
_entity.type
_entity.pdbx_description
1 polymer ?
#
loop_
_entity_poly.entity_id
_entity_poly.type
_entity_poly.pdbx_seq_one_letter_code
_entity_poly.pdbx_strand_id
1 'polypeptide(L)'
;SPCTNVNKSTSDTDSIFKVNATYKINDDALVYATWSRGFRPGGINRRGSLPPYGADELDNYELGWKTNFGAFRFNGAVYQLDWNNIQLSFLGANGLTEIRNAGIARIRGAEIDVGYRAGGFTLNAGMSYNDAEIRRDFCRVANAAFDCTTPGNSLLAPSGSRLPVTPKFKGN
;
A
#
# COMPACT_ATOMS: atom_id res chain seq x y z
N SER A 1 -30.30 -13.44 -25.41
CA SER A 1 -28.94 -13.56 -25.94
C SER A 1 -28.22 -14.64 -25.16
N PRO A 2 -27.82 -15.74 -25.78
CA PRO A 2 -27.07 -16.78 -25.11
C PRO A 2 -25.67 -16.21 -24.80
N CYS A 3 -25.17 -16.30 -23.62
CA CYS A 3 -23.77 -16.04 -23.23
C CYS A 3 -23.41 -14.66 -22.65
N THR A 4 -24.34 -13.83 -22.23
CA THR A 4 -23.97 -12.62 -21.47
C THR A 4 -24.00 -12.90 -19.98
N ASN A 5 -22.89 -13.41 -19.41
CA ASN A 5 -22.78 -13.63 -17.96
C ASN A 5 -22.64 -12.33 -17.17
N VAL A 6 -22.09 -11.30 -17.77
CA VAL A 6 -21.86 -10.00 -17.14
C VAL A 6 -22.11 -8.89 -18.16
N ASN A 7 -23.04 -7.99 -17.85
CA ASN A 7 -23.27 -6.77 -18.60
C ASN A 7 -23.17 -5.58 -17.64
N LYS A 8 -21.95 -5.24 -17.26
CA LYS A 8 -21.63 -4.15 -16.34
C LYS A 8 -20.44 -3.37 -16.88
N SER A 9 -20.45 -2.08 -16.62
CA SER A 9 -19.32 -1.19 -16.90
C SER A 9 -19.01 -0.34 -15.68
N THR A 10 -17.78 0.09 -15.55
CA THR A 10 -17.35 1.08 -14.58
C THR A 10 -16.37 2.03 -15.25
N SER A 11 -16.33 3.26 -14.80
CA SER A 11 -15.41 4.27 -15.27
C SER A 11 -14.98 5.11 -14.08
N ASP A 12 -13.69 5.26 -13.90
CA ASP A 12 -13.08 6.06 -12.84
C ASP A 12 -12.14 7.08 -13.45
N THR A 13 -12.11 8.27 -12.86
CA THR A 13 -11.17 9.33 -13.22
C THR A 13 -10.64 9.90 -11.93
N ASP A 14 -9.33 9.98 -11.81
CA ASP A 14 -8.67 10.58 -10.67
C ASP A 14 -7.36 11.25 -11.10
N SER A 15 -6.76 12.00 -10.18
CA SER A 15 -5.53 12.73 -10.41
C SER A 15 -4.42 12.20 -9.51
N ILE A 16 -3.26 11.97 -10.08
CA ILE A 16 -2.07 11.57 -9.34
C ILE A 16 -1.16 12.78 -9.15
N PHE A 17 -0.58 12.91 -7.96
CA PHE A 17 0.28 14.02 -7.60
C PHE A 17 1.57 13.52 -6.97
N LYS A 18 2.65 14.28 -7.18
CA LYS A 18 3.90 14.10 -6.46
C LYS A 18 4.54 15.45 -6.21
N VAL A 19 4.85 15.71 -4.95
CA VAL A 19 5.61 16.88 -4.50
C VAL A 19 6.84 16.37 -3.76
N ASN A 20 8.00 16.89 -4.10
CA ASN A 20 9.26 16.56 -3.45
C ASN A 20 10.00 17.85 -3.09
N ALA A 21 10.49 17.91 -1.87
CA ALA A 21 11.40 18.95 -1.40
C ALA A 21 12.70 18.30 -0.96
N THR A 22 13.83 18.83 -1.44
CA THR A 22 15.15 18.34 -1.10
C THR A 22 16.00 19.50 -0.57
N TYR A 23 16.66 19.26 0.55
CA TYR A 23 17.60 20.20 1.14
C TYR A 23 18.99 19.56 1.22
N LYS A 24 19.96 20.18 0.54
CA LYS A 24 21.38 19.78 0.63
C LYS A 24 21.99 20.41 1.87
N ILE A 25 22.45 19.58 2.79
CA ILE A 25 23.17 20.02 3.99
C ILE A 25 24.61 20.42 3.60
N ASN A 26 25.22 19.60 2.75
CA ASN A 26 26.52 19.81 2.12
C ASN A 26 26.62 18.93 0.86
N ASP A 27 27.81 18.81 0.27
CA ASP A 27 28.02 18.01 -0.95
C ASP A 27 27.83 16.50 -0.73
N ASP A 28 27.99 16.03 0.50
CA ASP A 28 27.96 14.62 0.88
C ASP A 28 26.65 14.22 1.60
N ALA A 29 25.78 15.18 1.93
CA ALA A 29 24.57 14.90 2.70
C ALA A 29 23.38 15.74 2.25
N LEU A 30 22.23 15.07 2.11
CA LEU A 30 20.95 15.71 1.86
C LEU A 30 19.82 15.02 2.65
N VAL A 31 18.78 15.78 2.90
CA VAL A 31 17.48 15.29 3.38
C VAL A 31 16.40 15.62 2.36
N TYR A 32 15.37 14.82 2.32
CA TYR A 32 14.23 15.07 1.43
C TYR A 32 12.92 14.71 2.10
N ALA A 33 11.85 15.38 1.67
CA ALA A 33 10.49 15.01 1.99
C ALA A 33 9.69 14.83 0.70
N THR A 34 8.88 13.79 0.64
CA THR A 34 8.01 13.51 -0.50
C THR A 34 6.59 13.28 -0.01
N TRP A 35 5.63 13.91 -0.67
CA TRP A 35 4.24 13.50 -0.66
C TRP A 35 3.83 13.08 -2.07
N SER A 36 3.14 11.95 -2.18
CA SER A 36 2.59 11.52 -3.46
C SER A 36 1.28 10.79 -3.28
N ARG A 37 0.38 10.95 -4.24
CA ARG A 37 -0.88 10.22 -4.33
C ARG A 37 -0.88 9.36 -5.58
N GLY A 38 -1.20 8.09 -5.41
CA GLY A 38 -1.47 7.13 -6.45
C GLY A 38 -2.92 6.65 -6.39
N PHE A 39 -3.41 6.12 -7.49
CA PHE A 39 -4.77 5.62 -7.60
C PHE A 39 -4.76 4.34 -8.44
N ARG A 40 -5.66 3.43 -8.10
CA ARG A 40 -5.95 2.24 -8.89
C ARG A 40 -7.44 2.22 -9.22
N PRO A 41 -7.83 2.12 -10.50
CA PRO A 41 -9.23 2.15 -10.89
C PRO A 41 -10.00 0.96 -10.32
N GLY A 42 -11.28 1.16 -10.15
CA GLY A 42 -12.24 0.11 -9.85
C GLY A 42 -12.46 -0.82 -11.03
N GLY A 43 -13.35 -1.77 -10.86
CA GLY A 43 -13.63 -2.72 -11.90
C GLY A 43 -14.87 -3.57 -11.63
N ILE A 44 -15.11 -4.51 -12.51
CA ILE A 44 -16.22 -5.47 -12.39
C ILE A 44 -15.70 -6.83 -11.93
N ASN A 45 -16.41 -7.45 -11.01
CA ASN A 45 -16.17 -8.84 -10.63
C ASN A 45 -16.61 -9.80 -11.74
N ARG A 46 -15.85 -10.87 -11.96
CA ARG A 46 -16.19 -11.91 -12.96
C ARG A 46 -17.50 -12.63 -12.64
N ARG A 47 -17.92 -12.64 -11.40
CA ARG A 47 -19.22 -13.16 -10.97
C ARG A 47 -20.28 -12.07 -11.14
N GLY A 48 -21.24 -12.29 -12.04
CA GLY A 48 -22.27 -11.31 -12.40
C GLY A 48 -23.19 -10.87 -11.24
N SER A 49 -23.33 -11.70 -10.19
CA SER A 49 -24.11 -11.37 -9.00
C SER A 49 -23.40 -10.43 -8.01
N LEU A 50 -22.09 -10.23 -8.16
CA LEU A 50 -21.35 -9.31 -7.31
C LEU A 50 -21.40 -7.88 -7.87
N PRO A 51 -21.45 -6.87 -6.99
CA PRO A 51 -21.33 -5.47 -7.44
C PRO A 51 -19.95 -5.19 -8.04
N PRO A 52 -19.82 -4.15 -8.86
CA PRO A 52 -18.53 -3.57 -9.17
C PRO A 52 -17.81 -3.15 -7.87
N TYR A 53 -16.50 -3.15 -7.90
CA TYR A 53 -15.66 -2.61 -6.84
C TYR A 53 -15.14 -1.23 -7.25
N GLY A 54 -15.02 -0.33 -6.28
CA GLY A 54 -14.58 1.05 -6.50
C GLY A 54 -13.06 1.18 -6.59
N ALA A 55 -12.61 2.33 -7.06
CA ALA A 55 -11.21 2.73 -7.05
C ALA A 55 -10.63 2.76 -5.63
N ASP A 56 -9.33 2.59 -5.50
CA ASP A 56 -8.60 2.85 -4.28
C ASP A 56 -7.50 3.91 -4.49
N GLU A 57 -7.17 4.62 -3.43
CA GLU A 57 -6.19 5.70 -3.42
C GLU A 57 -5.12 5.43 -2.35
N LEU A 58 -3.88 5.77 -2.69
CA LEU A 58 -2.73 5.64 -1.80
C LEU A 58 -2.03 6.98 -1.65
N ASP A 59 -2.05 7.54 -0.44
CA ASP A 59 -1.21 8.66 -0.07
C ASP A 59 0.08 8.17 0.57
N ASN A 60 1.22 8.59 0.04
CA ASN A 60 2.55 8.33 0.57
C ASN A 60 3.16 9.60 1.15
N TYR A 61 3.63 9.52 2.39
CA TYR A 61 4.40 10.53 3.09
C TYR A 61 5.75 9.94 3.44
N GLU A 62 6.82 10.51 2.94
CA GLU A 62 8.17 9.99 3.11
C GLU A 62 9.13 11.09 3.51
N LEU A 63 9.97 10.81 4.50
CA LEU A 63 11.10 11.63 4.90
C LEU A 63 12.35 10.77 4.85
N GLY A 64 13.37 11.21 4.12
CA GLY A 64 14.58 10.42 3.95
C GLY A 64 15.83 11.26 3.97
N TRP A 65 16.95 10.56 4.04
CA TRP A 65 18.29 11.15 3.95
C TRP A 65 19.19 10.33 3.06
N LYS A 66 20.15 10.98 2.46
CA LYS A 66 21.23 10.34 1.70
C LYS A 66 22.54 10.95 2.13
N THR A 67 23.50 10.10 2.45
CA THR A 67 24.85 10.53 2.85
C THR A 67 25.91 9.69 2.19
N ASN A 68 27.05 10.32 1.90
CA ASN A 68 28.19 9.70 1.25
C ASN A 68 29.47 10.24 1.85
N PHE A 69 29.94 9.65 2.94
CA PHE A 69 31.11 10.08 3.69
C PHE A 69 32.35 9.24 3.33
N GLY A 70 33.09 9.66 2.32
CA GLY A 70 34.30 8.97 1.88
C GLY A 70 34.03 7.51 1.47
N ALA A 71 34.44 6.55 2.32
CA ALA A 71 34.23 5.13 2.05
C ALA A 71 32.80 4.63 2.40
N PHE A 72 32.02 5.42 3.13
CA PHE A 72 30.70 5.03 3.63
C PHE A 72 29.56 5.74 2.91
N ARG A 73 28.54 4.98 2.55
CA ARG A 73 27.22 5.47 2.15
C ARG A 73 26.20 5.02 3.19
N PHE A 74 25.40 5.95 3.70
CA PHE A 74 24.34 5.67 4.64
C PHE A 74 23.09 6.42 4.24
N ASN A 75 22.11 5.70 3.69
CA ASN A 75 20.84 6.23 3.26
C ASN A 75 19.72 5.63 4.10
N GLY A 76 18.62 6.33 4.22
CA GLY A 76 17.45 5.79 4.85
C GLY A 76 16.23 6.65 4.61
N ALA A 77 15.07 6.07 4.94
CA ALA A 77 13.80 6.76 4.90
C ALA A 77 12.86 6.22 5.97
N VAL A 78 11.96 7.08 6.43
CA VAL A 78 10.76 6.70 7.17
C VAL A 78 9.55 7.12 6.36
N TYR A 79 8.49 6.30 6.37
CA TYR A 79 7.32 6.58 5.56
C TYR A 79 6.03 6.13 6.23
N GLN A 80 4.95 6.77 5.81
CA GLN A 80 3.58 6.35 6.07
C GLN A 80 2.81 6.32 4.76
N LEU A 81 2.13 5.21 4.52
CA LEU A 81 1.19 5.01 3.43
C LEU A 81 -0.21 4.93 4.01
N ASP A 82 -1.09 5.81 3.61
CA ASP A 82 -2.52 5.76 3.91
C ASP A 82 -3.26 5.28 2.66
N TRP A 83 -3.82 4.07 2.75
CA TRP A 83 -4.49 3.41 1.65
C TRP A 83 -5.99 3.42 1.89
N ASN A 84 -6.69 4.23 1.14
CA ASN A 84 -8.12 4.42 1.24
C ASN A 84 -8.85 3.50 0.27
N ASN A 85 -9.97 2.95 0.72
CA ASN A 85 -10.84 2.08 -0.07
C ASN A 85 -10.11 0.86 -0.66
N ILE A 86 -9.14 0.30 0.07
CA ILE A 86 -8.24 -0.77 -0.40
C ILE A 86 -9.01 -1.91 -1.07
N GLN A 87 -8.57 -2.31 -2.26
CA GLN A 87 -9.10 -3.46 -2.98
C GLN A 87 -8.42 -4.73 -2.49
N LEU A 88 -9.17 -5.62 -1.87
CA LEU A 88 -8.70 -6.95 -1.45
C LEU A 88 -9.28 -8.04 -2.34
N SER A 89 -8.44 -9.02 -2.68
CA SER A 89 -8.81 -10.16 -3.51
C SER A 89 -9.02 -11.40 -2.65
N PHE A 90 -10.12 -12.11 -2.90
CA PHE A 90 -10.48 -13.34 -2.22
C PHE A 90 -10.79 -14.45 -3.21
N LEU A 91 -10.65 -15.70 -2.77
CA LEU A 91 -11.18 -16.82 -3.51
C LEU A 91 -12.69 -16.95 -3.21
N GLY A 92 -13.51 -16.71 -4.22
CA GLY A 92 -14.95 -16.87 -4.12
C GLY A 92 -15.38 -18.33 -4.06
N ALA A 93 -16.62 -18.57 -3.60
CA ALA A 93 -17.19 -19.92 -3.46
C ALA A 93 -17.26 -20.73 -4.77
N ASN A 94 -17.19 -20.05 -5.92
CA ASN A 94 -17.18 -20.66 -7.25
C ASN A 94 -15.75 -20.86 -7.82
N GLY A 95 -14.70 -20.68 -7.01
CA GLY A 95 -13.31 -20.78 -7.43
C GLY A 95 -12.78 -19.58 -8.22
N LEU A 96 -13.58 -18.55 -8.44
CA LEU A 96 -13.16 -17.33 -9.12
C LEU A 96 -12.73 -16.27 -8.09
N THR A 97 -11.79 -15.41 -8.48
CA THR A 97 -11.39 -14.26 -7.69
C THR A 97 -12.53 -13.27 -7.54
N GLU A 98 -12.81 -12.89 -6.31
CA GLU A 98 -13.71 -11.79 -5.94
C GLU A 98 -12.86 -10.63 -5.40
N ILE A 99 -13.13 -9.41 -5.86
CA ILE A 99 -12.49 -8.19 -5.38
C ILE A 99 -13.51 -7.38 -4.61
N ARG A 100 -13.12 -6.89 -3.44
CA ARG A 100 -13.95 -6.05 -2.57
C ARG A 100 -13.12 -4.92 -1.99
N ASN A 101 -13.75 -3.79 -1.78
CA ASN A 101 -13.14 -2.67 -1.07
C ASN A 101 -13.26 -2.91 0.45
N ALA A 102 -12.16 -2.68 1.18
CA ALA A 102 -12.02 -3.04 2.59
C ALA A 102 -11.74 -1.82 3.51
N GLY A 103 -12.17 -0.62 3.10
CA GLY A 103 -11.98 0.58 3.90
C GLY A 103 -10.54 1.08 3.88
N ILE A 104 -9.92 1.25 5.06
CA ILE A 104 -8.64 1.93 5.20
C ILE A 104 -7.58 0.97 5.71
N ALA A 105 -6.40 0.97 5.06
CA ALA A 105 -5.20 0.38 5.58
C ALA A 105 -4.11 1.44 5.79
N ARG A 106 -3.22 1.21 6.74
CA ARG A 106 -2.07 2.07 7.00
C ARG A 106 -0.81 1.23 7.07
N ILE A 107 0.22 1.69 6.40
CA ILE A 107 1.54 1.08 6.44
C ILE A 107 2.50 2.13 6.96
N ARG A 108 3.25 1.80 8.01
CA ARG A 108 4.37 2.60 8.50
C ARG A 108 5.64 1.80 8.38
N GLY A 109 6.68 2.44 7.91
CA GLY A 109 7.92 1.74 7.72
C GLY A 109 9.14 2.63 7.85
N ALA A 110 10.27 1.92 7.94
CA ALA A 110 11.60 2.53 7.87
C ALA A 110 12.50 1.62 7.04
N GLU A 111 13.39 2.23 6.29
CA GLU A 111 14.40 1.52 5.52
C GLU A 111 15.76 2.18 5.66
N ILE A 112 16.80 1.36 5.63
CA ILE A 112 18.18 1.76 5.73
C ILE A 112 18.98 0.98 4.69
N ASP A 113 19.86 1.68 4.00
CA ASP A 113 20.87 1.14 3.08
C ASP A 113 22.25 1.62 3.49
N VAL A 114 23.15 0.66 3.70
CA VAL A 114 24.54 0.91 4.09
C VAL A 114 25.48 0.35 3.04
N GLY A 115 26.38 1.18 2.55
CA GLY A 115 27.45 0.77 1.67
C GLY A 115 28.80 1.13 2.28
N TYR A 116 29.79 0.25 2.13
CA TYR A 116 31.17 0.50 2.48
C TYR A 116 32.07 0.04 1.34
N ARG A 117 33.03 0.92 0.96
CA ARG A 117 34.00 0.60 -0.09
C ARG A 117 35.35 1.16 0.24
N ALA A 118 36.33 0.29 0.47
CA ALA A 118 37.72 0.66 0.70
C ALA A 118 38.67 -0.41 0.15
N GLY A 119 39.70 0.02 -0.55
CA GLY A 119 40.64 -0.89 -1.22
C GLY A 119 39.92 -1.81 -2.22
N GLY A 120 40.16 -3.09 -2.12
CA GLY A 120 39.46 -4.14 -2.91
C GLY A 120 38.16 -4.66 -2.28
N PHE A 121 37.72 -4.12 -1.12
CA PHE A 121 36.58 -4.61 -0.37
C PHE A 121 35.34 -3.73 -0.60
N THR A 122 34.19 -4.38 -0.85
CA THR A 122 32.89 -3.73 -0.97
C THR A 122 31.86 -4.49 -0.16
N LEU A 123 31.12 -3.79 0.71
CA LEU A 123 30.00 -4.30 1.47
C LEU A 123 28.76 -3.47 1.15
N ASN A 124 27.64 -4.14 0.92
CA ASN A 124 26.32 -3.50 0.85
C ASN A 124 25.37 -4.29 1.74
N ALA A 125 24.58 -3.58 2.53
CA ALA A 125 23.53 -4.15 3.37
C ALA A 125 22.30 -3.27 3.34
N GLY A 126 21.14 -3.89 3.28
CA GLY A 126 19.86 -3.20 3.33
C GLY A 126 18.93 -3.84 4.37
N MET A 127 18.15 -3.00 5.04
CA MET A 127 17.14 -3.45 5.99
C MET A 127 15.89 -2.60 5.87
N SER A 128 14.73 -3.26 5.94
CA SER A 128 13.44 -2.55 6.03
C SER A 128 12.55 -3.15 7.12
N TYR A 129 11.82 -2.27 7.77
CA TYR A 129 10.76 -2.60 8.71
C TYR A 129 9.44 -2.06 8.19
N ASN A 130 8.38 -2.88 8.22
CA ASN A 130 7.03 -2.52 7.79
C ASN A 130 6.00 -2.94 8.82
N ASP A 131 5.19 -2.01 9.28
CA ASP A 131 4.01 -2.26 10.08
C ASP A 131 2.77 -1.88 9.26
N ALA A 132 2.06 -2.90 8.77
CA ALA A 132 0.96 -2.76 7.83
C ALA A 132 -0.32 -3.31 8.44
N GLU A 133 -1.30 -2.43 8.69
CA GLU A 133 -2.53 -2.74 9.42
C GLU A 133 -3.78 -2.24 8.69
N ILE A 134 -4.86 -3.00 8.81
CA ILE A 134 -6.21 -2.55 8.49
C ILE A 134 -6.67 -1.62 9.61
N ARG A 135 -7.20 -0.44 9.27
CA ARG A 135 -7.62 0.58 10.25
C ARG A 135 -9.11 0.62 10.54
N ARG A 136 -9.89 -0.19 9.84
CA ARG A 136 -11.31 -0.40 10.08
C ARG A 136 -11.64 -1.89 9.97
N ASP A 137 -12.69 -2.31 10.65
CA ASP A 137 -13.20 -3.67 10.55
C ASP A 137 -13.55 -3.99 9.08
N PHE A 138 -13.09 -5.13 8.62
CA PHE A 138 -13.43 -5.64 7.29
C PHE A 138 -14.47 -6.74 7.40
N CYS A 139 -15.63 -6.50 6.82
CA CYS A 139 -16.77 -7.40 6.87
C CYS A 139 -17.18 -7.89 5.50
N ARG A 140 -17.94 -8.96 5.48
CA ARG A 140 -18.49 -9.51 4.25
C ARG A 140 -19.44 -8.53 3.57
N VAL A 141 -20.20 -7.78 4.35
CA VAL A 141 -21.12 -6.73 3.87
C VAL A 141 -20.89 -5.49 4.72
N ALA A 142 -20.56 -4.38 4.11
CA ALA A 142 -20.38 -3.09 4.76
C ALA A 142 -21.28 -2.04 4.10
N ASN A 143 -21.61 -0.98 4.84
CA ASN A 143 -22.24 0.20 4.27
C ASN A 143 -21.23 1.06 3.50
N ALA A 144 -21.66 2.20 2.95
CA ALA A 144 -20.80 3.12 2.22
C ALA A 144 -19.68 3.75 3.11
N ALA A 145 -19.83 3.75 4.43
CA ALA A 145 -18.83 4.18 5.41
C ALA A 145 -17.90 3.04 5.86
N PHE A 146 -18.02 1.86 5.27
CA PHE A 146 -17.30 0.62 5.64
C PHE A 146 -17.62 0.10 7.05
N ASP A 147 -18.79 0.44 7.61
CA ASP A 147 -19.20 -0.08 8.90
C ASP A 147 -19.88 -1.44 8.75
N CYS A 148 -19.58 -2.34 9.67
CA CYS A 148 -20.13 -3.68 9.75
C CYS A 148 -21.51 -3.67 10.46
N THR A 149 -22.53 -3.21 9.78
CA THR A 149 -23.83 -2.87 10.40
C THR A 149 -24.87 -3.97 10.36
N THR A 150 -24.65 -5.05 9.61
CA THR A 150 -25.68 -6.08 9.39
C THR A 150 -25.58 -7.18 10.46
N PRO A 151 -26.67 -7.50 11.21
CA PRO A 151 -26.72 -8.67 12.07
C PRO A 151 -26.35 -9.94 11.29
N GLY A 152 -25.47 -10.78 11.85
CA GLY A 152 -24.97 -11.99 11.18
C GLY A 152 -23.89 -11.73 10.12
N ASN A 153 -23.43 -10.52 9.99
CA ASN A 153 -22.32 -10.15 9.11
C ASN A 153 -21.01 -10.73 9.66
N SER A 154 -20.34 -11.56 8.85
CA SER A 154 -19.07 -12.15 9.25
C SER A 154 -17.97 -11.11 9.19
N LEU A 155 -17.35 -10.82 10.34
CA LEU A 155 -16.10 -10.06 10.41
C LEU A 155 -15.00 -10.92 9.78
N LEU A 156 -14.38 -10.43 8.71
CA LEU A 156 -13.30 -11.11 7.99
C LEU A 156 -11.94 -10.74 8.57
N ALA A 157 -11.77 -9.48 8.95
CA ALA A 157 -10.58 -9.00 9.64
C ALA A 157 -10.94 -7.80 10.54
N PRO A 158 -10.65 -7.85 11.86
CA PRO A 158 -10.84 -6.72 12.74
C PRO A 158 -9.82 -5.61 12.47
N SER A 159 -10.18 -4.39 12.85
CA SER A 159 -9.23 -3.26 12.88
C SER A 159 -7.99 -3.63 13.70
N GLY A 160 -6.81 -3.24 13.23
CA GLY A 160 -5.53 -3.66 13.80
C GLY A 160 -4.98 -4.98 13.22
N SER A 161 -5.77 -5.70 12.41
CA SER A 161 -5.25 -6.87 11.69
C SER A 161 -4.17 -6.47 10.70
N ARG A 162 -3.12 -7.29 10.63
CA ARG A 162 -2.03 -7.09 9.67
C ARG A 162 -2.52 -7.37 8.24
N LEU A 163 -2.01 -6.59 7.31
CA LEU A 163 -2.19 -6.89 5.89
C LEU A 163 -1.50 -8.23 5.55
N PRO A 164 -2.15 -9.10 4.78
CA PRO A 164 -1.55 -10.36 4.35
C PRO A 164 -0.32 -10.12 3.46
N VAL A 165 0.59 -11.08 3.45
CA VAL A 165 1.78 -11.11 2.57
C VAL A 165 2.73 -9.91 2.78
N THR A 166 2.66 -9.23 3.92
CA THR A 166 3.55 -8.11 4.25
C THR A 166 4.50 -8.51 5.37
N PRO A 167 5.76 -8.86 5.08
CA PRO A 167 6.74 -9.17 6.13
C PRO A 167 7.10 -7.92 6.94
N LYS A 168 7.21 -8.06 8.28
CA LYS A 168 7.64 -6.95 9.16
C LYS A 168 9.08 -6.54 8.90
N PHE A 169 9.95 -7.52 8.67
CA PHE A 169 11.38 -7.28 8.45
C PHE A 169 11.82 -7.92 7.14
N LYS A 170 12.67 -7.21 6.43
CA LYS A 170 13.44 -7.69 5.30
C LYS A 170 14.87 -7.21 5.45
N GLY A 171 15.84 -8.03 5.00
CA GLY A 171 17.26 -7.65 4.96
C GLY A 171 18.00 -8.44 3.90
N ASN A 172 19.08 -7.90 3.42
CA ASN A 172 20.01 -8.50 2.48
C ASN A 172 21.46 -8.09 2.80
#